data_2be0a0bc5ce0a8752e8ca88bb82b6e4a
#
_entry.id   2be0a0bc5ce0a8752e8ca88bb82b6e4a
#
_cell.length_a   1.000
_cell.length_b   1.000
_cell.length_c   1.000
_cell.angle_alpha   90.00
_cell.angle_beta   90.00
_cell.angle_gamma   90.00
#
_symmetry.space_group_name_H-M   'P 1'
#
loop_
_entity.id
_entity.type
_entity.pdbx_description
1 polymer ?
#
loop_
_entity_poly.entity_id
_entity_poly.type
_entity_poly.pdbx_seq_one_letter_code
_entity_poly.pdbx_strand_id
1 'polypeptide(L)'
;MKKITRQSYSDMYGPTTGDKIRLADTELFIEVEKDLTTYGEEVKFGGGKVIRDGMGQSQVTNKDGAVDTIITNALIVDVTGIYKADVGLKDGKINKIGKGGNPDTQPNVDIIVGPGTEVIAGEGKILTAGGFDSHIHFICPQQIDDALHSGLTTMLGGGTGPAHGTLATTCTPGPWHIQRMIQASDAFPMNLGFAGKGNSSLPEGLKEQIMAGACALKLHEDWGTTPGAIDNCLSMADKFDIQVMIHTDTLNESGFVENTLKAINKRIIHAFHTEGAGGGHAPDIIKVCGEENIIPSSTNPTRPYTVNTIEEHLDMLMVCHHLDKSIPEDVAFAESRIRKETIAAEDILHDMGAFSIIASDSQAMGRVGEVIIRTWQTAHKMKVQRGKLPEEQGDNDNFRVKRYIAKYTINPAITHGISKYIGSVEEKKRGDLVLWDPAFFGVKPEMVLIGGSIACAQMGDPNASIPTPQPVSVSYTHLRAHETCGH
;
A
#
# COMPACT_ATOMS: atom_id res chain seq x y z
N MET A 1 -11.74 20.48 39.99
CA MET A 1 -11.30 19.66 38.83
C MET A 1 -9.78 19.49 38.92
N LYS A 2 -9.27 18.27 38.93
CA LYS A 2 -7.82 18.01 39.00
C LYS A 2 -7.22 18.29 37.62
N LYS A 3 -6.23 19.17 37.54
CA LYS A 3 -5.53 19.49 36.30
C LYS A 3 -4.40 18.48 36.07
N ILE A 4 -4.24 18.00 34.86
CA ILE A 4 -3.09 17.23 34.41
C ILE A 4 -2.33 18.02 33.35
N THR A 5 -1.04 17.73 33.17
CA THR A 5 -0.25 18.36 32.11
C THR A 5 -0.60 17.74 30.76
N ARG A 6 -0.37 18.48 29.66
CA ARG A 6 -0.56 17.97 28.31
C ARG A 6 0.32 16.74 28.04
N GLN A 7 1.55 16.74 28.53
CA GLN A 7 2.45 15.60 28.45
C GLN A 7 1.87 14.37 29.16
N SER A 8 1.39 14.53 30.41
CA SER A 8 0.78 13.41 31.15
C SER A 8 -0.47 12.86 30.45
N TYR A 9 -1.24 13.72 29.77
CA TYR A 9 -2.38 13.29 28.94
C TYR A 9 -1.91 12.46 27.76
N SER A 10 -0.94 12.97 27.02
CA SER A 10 -0.36 12.29 25.85
C SER A 10 0.28 10.93 26.22
N ASP A 11 0.95 10.85 27.37
CA ASP A 11 1.54 9.61 27.87
C ASP A 11 0.46 8.54 28.21
N MET A 12 -0.73 8.98 28.60
CA MET A 12 -1.84 8.08 28.94
C MET A 12 -2.67 7.67 27.74
N TYR A 13 -2.98 8.62 26.84
CA TYR A 13 -4.00 8.47 25.80
C TYR A 13 -3.51 8.84 24.40
N GLY A 14 -2.21 9.08 24.23
CA GLY A 14 -1.66 9.53 22.96
C GLY A 14 -1.86 11.04 22.71
N PRO A 15 -1.30 11.53 21.60
CA PRO A 15 -1.36 12.94 21.23
C PRO A 15 -2.79 13.39 20.94
N THR A 16 -3.06 14.68 21.15
CA THR A 16 -4.37 15.30 20.94
C THR A 16 -4.26 16.55 20.07
N THR A 17 -5.38 17.16 19.74
CA THR A 17 -5.48 18.31 18.84
C THR A 17 -4.38 19.36 19.08
N GLY A 18 -3.63 19.69 18.03
CA GLY A 18 -2.53 20.65 18.04
C GLY A 18 -1.19 20.08 18.54
N ASP A 19 -1.11 18.80 18.95
CA ASP A 19 0.16 18.17 19.23
C ASP A 19 0.89 17.84 17.91
N LYS A 20 2.22 18.02 17.94
CA LYS A 20 3.08 17.69 16.78
C LYS A 20 3.86 16.42 17.02
N ILE A 21 3.90 15.57 16.02
CA ILE A 21 4.57 14.29 16.05
C ILE A 21 5.55 14.22 14.89
N ARG A 22 6.80 13.86 15.19
CA ARG A 22 7.81 13.55 14.17
C ARG A 22 7.58 12.15 13.62
N LEU A 23 7.64 11.98 12.31
CA LEU A 23 7.51 10.69 11.66
C LEU A 23 8.88 10.02 11.52
N ALA A 24 9.15 9.02 12.34
CA ALA A 24 10.42 8.29 12.41
C ALA A 24 11.63 9.24 12.49
N ASP A 25 12.75 8.88 11.86
CA ASP A 25 13.93 9.73 11.76
C ASP A 25 13.91 10.59 10.48
N THR A 26 12.83 11.36 10.31
CA THR A 26 12.66 12.29 9.18
C THR A 26 12.49 13.73 9.65
N GLU A 27 12.52 14.69 8.74
CA GLU A 27 12.16 16.10 9.02
C GLU A 27 10.66 16.37 8.76
N LEU A 28 9.84 15.33 8.80
CA LEU A 28 8.39 15.45 8.62
C LEU A 28 7.71 15.50 9.98
N PHE A 29 6.95 16.58 10.21
CA PHE A 29 6.17 16.80 11.42
C PHE A 29 4.70 16.93 11.08
N ILE A 30 3.89 16.03 11.61
CA ILE A 30 2.43 16.12 11.52
C ILE A 30 1.86 16.82 12.75
N GLU A 31 0.73 17.46 12.56
CA GLU A 31 -0.06 18.07 13.64
C GLU A 31 -1.44 17.44 13.69
N VAL A 32 -1.89 17.07 14.89
CA VAL A 32 -3.22 16.49 15.10
C VAL A 32 -4.29 17.55 14.84
N GLU A 33 -5.10 17.33 13.80
CA GLU A 33 -6.12 18.26 13.32
C GLU A 33 -7.36 18.29 14.26
N LYS A 34 -7.74 17.13 14.78
CA LYS A 34 -8.90 16.96 15.69
C LYS A 34 -8.75 15.73 16.56
N ASP A 35 -9.53 15.68 17.63
CA ASP A 35 -9.67 14.53 18.52
C ASP A 35 -11.15 14.18 18.61
N LEU A 36 -11.53 12.96 18.27
CA LEU A 36 -12.90 12.48 18.29
C LEU A 36 -13.24 11.75 19.60
N THR A 37 -12.30 11.64 20.54
CA THR A 37 -12.55 11.16 21.88
C THR A 37 -13.04 12.32 22.79
N THR A 38 -13.42 12.01 24.00
CA THR A 38 -13.86 13.02 24.98
C THR A 38 -12.90 13.04 26.16
N TYR A 39 -12.28 14.19 26.41
CA TYR A 39 -11.31 14.34 27.49
C TYR A 39 -11.90 13.93 28.87
N GLY A 40 -11.26 12.96 29.51
CA GLY A 40 -11.66 12.40 30.79
C GLY A 40 -12.65 11.25 30.69
N GLU A 41 -13.04 10.86 29.47
CA GLU A 41 -13.93 9.73 29.21
C GLU A 41 -13.32 8.73 28.21
N GLU A 42 -12.01 8.84 27.96
CA GLU A 42 -11.30 7.95 27.06
C GLU A 42 -11.36 6.49 27.55
N VAL A 43 -11.60 5.58 26.64
CA VAL A 43 -11.55 4.16 26.94
C VAL A 43 -10.14 3.64 26.79
N LYS A 44 -9.72 2.79 27.73
CA LYS A 44 -8.41 2.15 27.74
C LYS A 44 -8.50 0.83 28.47
N PHE A 45 -7.80 -0.19 27.97
CA PHE A 45 -7.69 -1.50 28.60
C PHE A 45 -6.44 -1.58 29.48
N GLY A 46 -6.55 -2.34 30.56
CA GLY A 46 -5.45 -2.64 31.50
C GLY A 46 -5.93 -2.79 32.94
N GLY A 47 -5.04 -3.23 33.80
CA GLY A 47 -5.34 -3.34 35.22
C GLY A 47 -5.75 -2.00 35.84
N GLY A 48 -6.95 -1.92 36.37
CA GLY A 48 -7.50 -0.69 36.95
C GLY A 48 -7.95 0.37 35.94
N LYS A 49 -7.98 0.08 34.63
CA LYS A 49 -8.45 0.98 33.59
C LYS A 49 -9.96 0.85 33.35
N VAL A 50 -10.49 1.67 32.44
CA VAL A 50 -11.94 1.88 32.25
C VAL A 50 -12.64 0.67 31.59
N ILE A 51 -12.01 -0.02 30.64
CA ILE A 51 -12.63 -1.16 29.97
C ILE A 51 -12.71 -2.34 30.95
N ARG A 52 -13.80 -2.34 31.72
CA ARG A 52 -14.20 -3.39 32.67
C ARG A 52 -15.71 -3.50 32.64
N ASP A 53 -16.21 -4.66 33.01
CA ASP A 53 -17.65 -4.96 33.10
C ASP A 53 -18.43 -3.93 33.92
N GLY A 54 -19.49 -3.40 33.32
CA GLY A 54 -20.33 -2.35 33.93
C GLY A 54 -19.69 -0.96 34.02
N MET A 55 -18.50 -0.78 33.49
CA MET A 55 -17.82 0.51 33.38
C MET A 55 -17.71 0.94 31.89
N GLY A 56 -16.54 0.88 31.29
CA GLY A 56 -16.35 1.13 29.86
C GLY A 56 -16.75 -0.04 28.96
N GLN A 57 -16.98 -1.22 29.51
CA GLN A 57 -17.60 -2.35 28.83
C GLN A 57 -19.07 -2.44 29.20
N SER A 58 -19.95 -2.49 28.18
CA SER A 58 -21.38 -2.69 28.31
C SER A 58 -21.76 -4.17 28.31
N GLN A 59 -23.05 -4.47 28.49
CA GLN A 59 -23.62 -5.82 28.39
C GLN A 59 -24.11 -6.14 26.95
N VAL A 60 -23.92 -5.22 26.00
CA VAL A 60 -24.36 -5.38 24.62
C VAL A 60 -23.54 -6.49 23.96
N THR A 61 -24.23 -7.46 23.37
CA THR A 61 -23.56 -8.53 22.62
C THR A 61 -23.14 -8.09 21.23
N ASN A 62 -22.21 -8.84 20.60
CA ASN A 62 -21.82 -8.56 19.21
C ASN A 62 -23.02 -8.61 18.25
N LYS A 63 -23.98 -9.51 18.50
CA LYS A 63 -25.24 -9.61 17.74
C LYS A 63 -26.09 -8.34 17.88
N ASP A 64 -26.06 -7.70 19.02
CA ASP A 64 -26.88 -6.53 19.33
C ASP A 64 -26.16 -5.20 19.09
N GLY A 65 -24.94 -5.22 18.57
CA GLY A 65 -24.25 -4.01 18.09
C GLY A 65 -22.86 -3.75 18.64
N ALA A 66 -22.38 -4.52 19.63
CA ALA A 66 -20.97 -4.41 20.04
C ALA A 66 -20.03 -4.82 18.91
N VAL A 67 -18.86 -4.18 18.86
CA VAL A 67 -17.84 -4.49 17.86
C VAL A 67 -17.05 -5.75 18.22
N ASP A 68 -16.43 -6.37 17.21
CA ASP A 68 -15.57 -7.55 17.43
C ASP A 68 -14.21 -7.12 18.01
N THR A 69 -13.67 -6.00 17.50
CA THR A 69 -12.41 -5.44 17.96
C THR A 69 -12.52 -3.92 18.05
N ILE A 70 -11.90 -3.34 19.06
CA ILE A 70 -11.69 -1.90 19.16
C ILE A 70 -10.20 -1.58 19.21
N ILE A 71 -9.76 -0.61 18.41
CA ILE A 71 -8.43 0.01 18.51
C ILE A 71 -8.62 1.33 19.24
N THR A 72 -8.06 1.46 20.45
CA THR A 72 -8.32 2.61 21.31
C THR A 72 -7.34 3.74 21.11
N ASN A 73 -7.82 5.00 21.09
CA ASN A 73 -7.02 6.23 21.13
C ASN A 73 -5.91 6.30 20.05
N ALA A 74 -6.13 5.76 18.87
CA ALA A 74 -5.14 5.76 17.78
C ALA A 74 -5.03 7.12 17.11
N LEU A 75 -3.81 7.54 16.74
CA LEU A 75 -3.58 8.64 15.85
C LEU A 75 -3.72 8.17 14.41
N ILE A 76 -4.84 8.45 13.79
CA ILE A 76 -5.10 8.11 12.40
C ILE A 76 -4.33 9.08 11.50
N VAL A 77 -3.49 8.54 10.61
CA VAL A 77 -2.81 9.27 9.53
C VAL A 77 -3.32 8.73 8.21
N ASP A 78 -4.17 9.47 7.57
CA ASP A 78 -4.88 9.06 6.37
C ASP A 78 -5.10 10.24 5.40
N VAL A 79 -5.47 9.95 4.17
CA VAL A 79 -5.84 10.98 3.19
C VAL A 79 -7.02 11.84 3.65
N THR A 80 -7.90 11.27 4.46
CA THR A 80 -9.09 11.92 5.03
C THR A 80 -8.76 12.89 6.16
N GLY A 81 -7.58 12.78 6.77
CA GLY A 81 -7.15 13.65 7.87
C GLY A 81 -6.08 13.02 8.76
N ILE A 82 -5.59 13.84 9.69
CA ILE A 82 -4.69 13.44 10.76
C ILE A 82 -5.39 13.72 12.08
N TYR A 83 -5.91 12.68 12.70
CA TYR A 83 -6.79 12.87 13.85
C TYR A 83 -6.76 11.66 14.81
N LYS A 84 -7.07 11.93 16.10
CA LYS A 84 -7.21 10.89 17.11
C LYS A 84 -8.63 10.37 17.15
N ALA A 85 -8.79 9.05 17.23
CA ALA A 85 -10.07 8.39 17.42
C ALA A 85 -9.89 6.96 17.93
N ASP A 86 -10.98 6.37 18.45
CA ASP A 86 -11.12 4.93 18.54
C ASP A 86 -11.65 4.39 17.20
N VAL A 87 -11.27 3.17 16.84
CA VAL A 87 -11.72 2.49 15.61
C VAL A 87 -12.34 1.16 15.97
N GLY A 88 -13.62 0.99 15.69
CA GLY A 88 -14.35 -0.27 15.88
C GLY A 88 -14.34 -1.11 14.61
N LEU A 89 -14.00 -2.40 14.75
CA LEU A 89 -14.01 -3.37 13.66
C LEU A 89 -15.12 -4.39 13.90
N LYS A 90 -15.87 -4.72 12.86
CA LYS A 90 -16.94 -5.71 12.90
C LYS A 90 -17.06 -6.43 11.56
N ASP A 91 -17.18 -7.74 11.59
CA ASP A 91 -17.31 -8.58 10.39
C ASP A 91 -16.22 -8.29 9.36
N GLY A 92 -14.98 -8.10 9.82
CA GLY A 92 -13.81 -7.83 8.99
C GLY A 92 -13.75 -6.42 8.37
N LYS A 93 -14.60 -5.49 8.81
CA LYS A 93 -14.69 -4.12 8.28
C LYS A 93 -14.55 -3.08 9.38
N ILE A 94 -14.15 -1.88 8.99
CA ILE A 94 -14.24 -0.69 9.83
C ILE A 94 -15.72 -0.36 10.01
N ASN A 95 -16.22 -0.58 11.22
CA ASN A 95 -17.63 -0.36 11.55
C ASN A 95 -17.90 1.10 11.87
N LYS A 96 -17.09 1.68 12.79
CA LYS A 96 -17.21 3.06 13.24
C LYS A 96 -15.84 3.66 13.60
N ILE A 97 -15.73 4.95 13.43
CA ILE A 97 -14.58 5.77 13.85
C ILE A 97 -15.14 6.89 14.73
N GLY A 98 -14.67 6.98 15.98
CA GLY A 98 -15.20 7.95 16.92
C GLY A 98 -14.83 7.65 18.35
N LYS A 99 -15.78 7.77 19.27
CA LYS A 99 -15.61 7.49 20.69
C LYS A 99 -16.11 6.08 21.04
N GLY A 100 -15.21 5.24 21.57
CA GLY A 100 -15.57 3.94 22.12
C GLY A 100 -16.07 4.01 23.55
N GLY A 101 -16.80 2.97 23.99
CA GLY A 101 -17.21 2.85 25.38
C GLY A 101 -18.51 2.11 25.63
N ASN A 102 -19.09 2.42 26.79
CA ASN A 102 -20.35 1.87 27.26
C ASN A 102 -21.41 2.96 27.24
N PRO A 103 -22.44 2.89 26.39
CA PRO A 103 -23.47 3.91 26.29
C PRO A 103 -24.31 4.06 27.57
N ASP A 104 -24.32 3.04 28.46
CA ASP A 104 -25.07 3.11 29.73
C ASP A 104 -24.35 3.98 30.77
N THR A 105 -23.05 4.18 30.65
CA THR A 105 -22.21 4.93 31.61
C THR A 105 -21.58 6.17 31.03
N GLN A 106 -21.50 6.29 29.71
CA GLN A 106 -20.82 7.39 29.00
C GLN A 106 -21.73 7.97 27.91
N PRO A 107 -21.81 9.28 27.77
CA PRO A 107 -22.58 9.90 26.67
C PRO A 107 -21.79 9.85 25.35
N ASN A 108 -22.53 9.95 24.24
CA ASN A 108 -21.99 10.09 22.89
C ASN A 108 -21.03 8.95 22.48
N VAL A 109 -21.33 7.73 22.83
CA VAL A 109 -20.57 6.54 22.43
C VAL A 109 -20.96 6.16 21.01
N ASP A 110 -19.98 6.17 20.09
CA ASP A 110 -20.13 5.74 18.69
C ASP A 110 -19.87 4.25 18.54
N ILE A 111 -18.93 3.70 19.33
CA ILE A 111 -18.41 2.33 19.25
C ILE A 111 -18.70 1.60 20.56
N ILE A 112 -19.60 0.65 20.53
CA ILE A 112 -19.99 -0.10 21.72
C ILE A 112 -18.96 -1.20 22.01
N VAL A 113 -18.35 -1.12 23.20
CA VAL A 113 -17.48 -2.16 23.75
C VAL A 113 -18.32 -3.13 24.55
N GLY A 114 -18.43 -4.36 24.09
CA GLY A 114 -19.19 -5.43 24.73
C GLY A 114 -18.30 -6.54 25.32
N PRO A 115 -18.89 -7.58 25.93
CA PRO A 115 -18.13 -8.68 26.52
C PRO A 115 -17.38 -9.54 25.48
N GLY A 116 -17.79 -9.48 24.21
CA GLY A 116 -17.13 -10.16 23.09
C GLY A 116 -16.15 -9.29 22.31
N THR A 117 -15.83 -8.06 22.77
CA THR A 117 -14.95 -7.15 22.08
C THR A 117 -13.49 -7.34 22.50
N GLU A 118 -12.61 -7.62 21.54
CA GLU A 118 -11.17 -7.61 21.73
C GLU A 118 -10.64 -6.17 21.70
N VAL A 119 -9.56 -5.88 22.42
CA VAL A 119 -9.00 -4.53 22.53
C VAL A 119 -7.55 -4.49 22.06
N ILE A 120 -7.30 -3.63 21.11
CA ILE A 120 -5.95 -3.28 20.64
C ILE A 120 -5.61 -1.87 21.13
N ALA A 121 -4.49 -1.75 21.85
CA ALA A 121 -4.04 -0.46 22.35
C ALA A 121 -3.44 0.40 21.23
N GLY A 122 -4.09 1.50 20.91
CA GLY A 122 -3.63 2.48 19.93
C GLY A 122 -2.99 3.73 20.54
N GLU A 123 -2.96 3.82 21.88
CA GLU A 123 -2.41 4.96 22.60
C GLU A 123 -0.95 5.23 22.22
N GLY A 124 -0.67 6.42 21.70
CA GLY A 124 0.68 6.80 21.25
C GLY A 124 1.12 6.13 19.95
N LYS A 125 0.24 5.38 19.28
CA LYS A 125 0.52 4.74 17.99
C LYS A 125 -0.15 5.47 16.84
N ILE A 126 0.48 5.38 15.67
CA ILE A 126 -0.10 5.83 14.41
C ILE A 126 -0.85 4.67 13.78
N LEU A 127 -2.07 4.92 13.31
CA LEU A 127 -2.89 3.97 12.56
C LEU A 127 -3.04 4.46 11.12
N THR A 128 -2.73 3.60 10.16
CA THR A 128 -2.91 3.86 8.73
C THR A 128 -3.73 2.77 8.07
N ALA A 129 -4.24 3.06 6.87
CA ALA A 129 -4.67 1.99 5.97
C ALA A 129 -3.48 1.11 5.59
N GLY A 130 -3.74 -0.16 5.32
CA GLY A 130 -2.75 -1.08 4.79
C GLY A 130 -2.27 -0.66 3.39
N GLY A 131 -0.98 -0.87 3.12
CA GLY A 131 -0.39 -0.52 1.83
C GLY A 131 -0.86 -1.44 0.71
N PHE A 132 -0.86 -0.91 -0.50
CA PHE A 132 -1.19 -1.61 -1.73
C PHE A 132 -0.06 -1.44 -2.76
N ASP A 133 0.62 -2.53 -3.06
CA ASP A 133 1.60 -2.59 -4.15
C ASP A 133 0.95 -3.13 -5.41
N SER A 134 0.91 -2.32 -6.45
CA SER A 134 0.24 -2.62 -7.73
C SER A 134 1.20 -3.06 -8.84
N HIS A 135 2.45 -3.39 -8.50
CA HIS A 135 3.44 -3.83 -9.49
C HIS A 135 4.26 -5.01 -8.96
N ILE A 136 3.69 -6.22 -9.04
CA ILE A 136 4.28 -7.43 -8.48
C ILE A 136 4.55 -8.45 -9.59
N HIS A 137 5.78 -9.00 -9.61
CA HIS A 137 6.12 -10.24 -10.32
C HIS A 137 5.96 -11.40 -9.33
N PHE A 138 4.97 -12.26 -9.54
CA PHE A 138 4.76 -13.43 -8.68
C PHE A 138 5.73 -14.56 -9.03
N ILE A 139 7.01 -14.39 -8.67
CA ILE A 139 8.10 -15.34 -8.93
C ILE A 139 8.23 -16.33 -7.77
N CYS A 140 8.36 -15.84 -6.54
CA CYS A 140 8.38 -16.69 -5.35
C CYS A 140 7.46 -16.16 -4.24
N PRO A 141 6.84 -17.04 -3.44
CA PRO A 141 5.85 -16.65 -2.45
C PRO A 141 6.45 -15.95 -1.22
N GLN A 142 7.75 -16.07 -0.95
CA GLN A 142 8.42 -15.45 0.19
C GLN A 142 8.25 -13.92 0.22
N GLN A 143 8.11 -13.29 -0.94
CA GLN A 143 7.84 -11.86 -1.01
C GLN A 143 6.55 -11.43 -0.30
N ILE A 144 5.60 -12.37 -0.09
CA ILE A 144 4.33 -12.05 0.61
C ILE A 144 4.60 -11.79 2.09
N ASP A 145 5.52 -12.55 2.70
CA ASP A 145 5.94 -12.29 4.08
C ASP A 145 6.67 -10.95 4.19
N ASP A 146 7.57 -10.64 3.24
CA ASP A 146 8.26 -9.34 3.20
C ASP A 146 7.28 -8.18 3.04
N ALA A 147 6.27 -8.34 2.18
CA ALA A 147 5.20 -7.37 2.00
C ALA A 147 4.44 -7.14 3.31
N LEU A 148 3.98 -8.21 3.94
CA LEU A 148 3.23 -8.17 5.19
C LEU A 148 4.04 -7.49 6.31
N HIS A 149 5.32 -7.86 6.47
CA HIS A 149 6.23 -7.28 7.46
C HIS A 149 6.58 -5.82 7.20
N SER A 150 6.35 -5.31 5.99
CA SER A 150 6.52 -3.90 5.65
C SER A 150 5.26 -3.04 5.80
N GLY A 151 4.09 -3.65 6.06
CA GLY A 151 2.81 -2.96 6.20
C GLY A 151 1.95 -2.95 4.93
N LEU A 152 2.31 -3.73 3.92
CA LEU A 152 1.45 -3.97 2.78
C LEU A 152 0.39 -5.02 3.13
N THR A 153 -0.83 -4.80 2.69
CA THR A 153 -1.97 -5.71 2.88
C THR A 153 -2.57 -6.18 1.57
N THR A 154 -2.14 -5.56 0.47
CA THR A 154 -2.65 -5.87 -0.87
C THR A 154 -1.50 -5.87 -1.88
N MET A 155 -1.44 -6.89 -2.71
CA MET A 155 -0.48 -7.04 -3.80
C MET A 155 -1.22 -7.37 -5.08
N LEU A 156 -0.95 -6.62 -6.15
CA LEU A 156 -1.50 -6.87 -7.47
C LEU A 156 -0.38 -6.90 -8.51
N GLY A 157 -0.42 -7.91 -9.35
CA GLY A 157 0.55 -8.09 -10.41
C GLY A 157 0.28 -9.35 -11.20
N GLY A 158 1.31 -9.97 -11.74
CA GLY A 158 1.15 -11.20 -12.51
C GLY A 158 2.34 -12.12 -12.42
N GLY A 159 2.13 -13.35 -12.82
CA GLY A 159 3.16 -14.35 -12.86
C GLY A 159 2.67 -15.75 -12.46
N THR A 160 3.53 -16.71 -12.63
CA THR A 160 3.25 -18.14 -12.40
C THR A 160 4.44 -18.87 -11.76
N GLY A 161 5.28 -18.16 -11.02
CA GLY A 161 6.56 -18.68 -10.53
C GLY A 161 7.73 -18.23 -11.42
N PRO A 162 8.90 -18.90 -11.36
CA PRO A 162 10.12 -18.49 -12.07
C PRO A 162 10.10 -18.81 -13.56
N ALA A 163 8.96 -18.73 -14.23
CA ALA A 163 8.85 -18.85 -15.67
C ALA A 163 9.39 -17.59 -16.36
N HIS A 164 10.00 -17.72 -17.55
CA HIS A 164 10.60 -16.58 -18.26
C HIS A 164 9.62 -15.45 -18.53
N GLY A 165 8.37 -15.77 -18.89
CA GLY A 165 7.33 -14.76 -19.05
C GLY A 165 7.04 -13.98 -17.76
N THR A 166 7.08 -14.63 -16.61
CA THR A 166 6.89 -13.99 -15.29
C THR A 166 8.12 -13.20 -14.89
N LEU A 167 9.33 -13.70 -15.16
CA LEU A 167 10.57 -12.97 -14.85
C LEU A 167 10.63 -11.62 -15.54
N ALA A 168 10.24 -11.56 -16.81
CA ALA A 168 10.26 -10.36 -17.61
C ALA A 168 9.00 -9.49 -17.45
N THR A 169 7.83 -10.11 -17.26
CA THR A 169 6.54 -9.41 -17.31
C THR A 169 5.67 -9.69 -16.09
N THR A 170 4.77 -8.82 -15.75
CA THR A 170 3.78 -9.01 -14.68
C THR A 170 2.48 -9.61 -15.23
N CYS A 171 2.57 -10.68 -16.00
CA CYS A 171 1.44 -11.34 -16.66
C CYS A 171 1.19 -12.75 -16.12
N THR A 172 -0.06 -13.04 -15.76
CA THR A 172 -0.55 -14.43 -15.53
C THR A 172 -1.36 -14.85 -16.74
N PRO A 173 -0.77 -15.60 -17.71
CA PRO A 173 -1.38 -15.82 -19.00
C PRO A 173 -2.41 -16.95 -18.99
N GLY A 174 -3.60 -16.67 -19.48
CA GLY A 174 -4.64 -17.65 -19.75
C GLY A 174 -5.40 -18.16 -18.52
N PRO A 175 -6.59 -18.74 -18.74
CA PRO A 175 -7.51 -19.11 -17.67
C PRO A 175 -6.95 -20.12 -16.67
N TRP A 176 -6.22 -21.10 -17.16
CA TRP A 176 -5.68 -22.17 -16.30
C TRP A 176 -4.70 -21.61 -15.25
N HIS A 177 -3.76 -20.76 -15.65
CA HIS A 177 -2.77 -20.18 -14.74
C HIS A 177 -3.45 -19.21 -13.74
N ILE A 178 -4.36 -18.37 -14.21
CA ILE A 178 -5.11 -17.44 -13.34
C ILE A 178 -5.84 -18.21 -12.24
N GLN A 179 -6.56 -19.28 -12.59
CA GLN A 179 -7.25 -20.12 -11.62
C GLN A 179 -6.31 -20.82 -10.63
N ARG A 180 -5.12 -21.28 -11.10
CA ARG A 180 -4.12 -21.88 -10.19
C ARG A 180 -3.55 -20.86 -9.22
N MET A 181 -3.27 -19.64 -9.69
CA MET A 181 -2.76 -18.58 -8.83
C MET A 181 -3.80 -18.14 -7.80
N ILE A 182 -5.08 -18.01 -8.20
CA ILE A 182 -6.18 -17.73 -7.27
C ILE A 182 -6.29 -18.83 -6.20
N GLN A 183 -6.20 -20.10 -6.57
CA GLN A 183 -6.21 -21.20 -5.60
C GLN A 183 -5.01 -21.15 -4.64
N ALA A 184 -3.83 -20.82 -5.15
CA ALA A 184 -2.63 -20.70 -4.33
C ALA A 184 -2.72 -19.55 -3.31
N SER A 185 -3.51 -18.51 -3.61
CA SER A 185 -3.67 -17.34 -2.74
C SER A 185 -4.36 -17.65 -1.41
N ASP A 186 -5.14 -18.71 -1.33
CA ASP A 186 -5.82 -19.14 -0.09
C ASP A 186 -4.83 -19.49 1.06
N ALA A 187 -3.56 -19.72 0.72
CA ALA A 187 -2.52 -20.03 1.70
C ALA A 187 -1.98 -18.82 2.47
N PHE A 188 -2.31 -17.60 2.05
CA PHE A 188 -1.65 -16.38 2.53
C PHE A 188 -2.64 -15.40 3.15
N PRO A 189 -2.30 -14.77 4.30
CA PRO A 189 -3.08 -13.70 4.90
C PRO A 189 -2.78 -12.37 4.16
N MET A 190 -3.13 -12.28 2.89
CA MET A 190 -2.85 -11.13 2.01
C MET A 190 -3.95 -11.01 0.96
N ASN A 191 -4.34 -9.79 0.61
CA ASN A 191 -5.18 -9.60 -0.56
C ASN A 191 -4.32 -9.71 -1.81
N LEU A 192 -4.58 -10.69 -2.66
CA LEU A 192 -3.81 -10.95 -3.87
C LEU A 192 -4.66 -10.79 -5.11
N GLY A 193 -4.16 -10.01 -6.08
CA GLY A 193 -4.78 -9.80 -7.37
C GLY A 193 -3.88 -10.21 -8.53
N PHE A 194 -4.45 -10.90 -9.55
CA PHE A 194 -3.68 -11.42 -10.68
C PHE A 194 -4.09 -10.75 -11.98
N ALA A 195 -3.11 -10.17 -12.67
CA ALA A 195 -3.27 -9.55 -13.97
C ALA A 195 -3.10 -10.55 -15.10
N GLY A 196 -4.04 -10.58 -16.02
CA GLY A 196 -3.94 -11.35 -17.25
C GLY A 196 -2.96 -10.71 -18.24
N LYS A 197 -2.52 -11.48 -19.23
CA LYS A 197 -1.69 -11.00 -20.33
C LYS A 197 -2.55 -10.17 -21.29
N GLY A 198 -2.25 -8.88 -21.39
CA GLY A 198 -2.98 -7.92 -22.23
C GLY A 198 -2.61 -7.95 -23.72
N ASN A 199 -1.44 -8.49 -24.04
CA ASN A 199 -0.91 -8.53 -25.40
C ASN A 199 -1.65 -9.58 -26.24
N SER A 200 -2.71 -9.15 -26.91
CA SER A 200 -3.49 -9.93 -27.86
C SER A 200 -4.09 -9.02 -28.92
N SER A 201 -4.01 -9.42 -30.18
CA SER A 201 -4.62 -8.70 -31.30
C SER A 201 -6.11 -8.99 -31.48
N LEU A 202 -6.65 -9.99 -30.78
CA LEU A 202 -8.06 -10.37 -30.82
C LEU A 202 -8.66 -10.40 -29.40
N PRO A 203 -9.96 -10.07 -29.24
CA PRO A 203 -10.59 -9.89 -27.93
C PRO A 203 -10.85 -11.21 -27.18
N GLU A 204 -10.95 -12.35 -27.85
CA GLU A 204 -11.34 -13.62 -27.24
C GLU A 204 -10.38 -14.06 -26.15
N GLY A 205 -9.06 -13.98 -26.41
CA GLY A 205 -8.02 -14.34 -25.45
C GLY A 205 -7.96 -13.42 -24.22
N LEU A 206 -8.39 -12.17 -24.35
CA LEU A 206 -8.52 -11.26 -23.23
C LEU A 206 -9.78 -11.56 -22.40
N LYS A 207 -10.90 -11.79 -23.08
CA LYS A 207 -12.17 -12.13 -22.44
C LYS A 207 -12.09 -13.38 -21.59
N GLU A 208 -11.47 -14.45 -22.08
CA GLU A 208 -11.36 -15.69 -21.31
C GLU A 208 -10.54 -15.53 -20.03
N GLN A 209 -9.50 -14.69 -20.05
CA GLN A 209 -8.69 -14.38 -18.86
C GLN A 209 -9.49 -13.59 -17.83
N ILE A 210 -10.25 -12.57 -18.27
CA ILE A 210 -11.13 -11.78 -17.39
C ILE A 210 -12.17 -12.69 -16.75
N MET A 211 -12.83 -13.54 -17.54
CA MET A 211 -13.84 -14.48 -17.03
C MET A 211 -13.27 -15.54 -16.11
N ALA A 212 -11.96 -15.81 -16.18
CA ALA A 212 -11.26 -16.72 -15.26
C ALA A 212 -10.86 -16.06 -13.94
N GLY A 213 -11.03 -14.74 -13.79
CA GLY A 213 -10.76 -14.00 -12.56
C GLY A 213 -9.56 -13.04 -12.64
N ALA A 214 -9.04 -12.73 -13.84
CA ALA A 214 -8.06 -11.64 -13.96
C ALA A 214 -8.71 -10.33 -13.51
N CYS A 215 -8.07 -9.62 -12.55
CA CYS A 215 -8.57 -8.36 -12.01
C CYS A 215 -7.99 -7.12 -12.73
N ALA A 216 -7.04 -7.32 -13.63
CA ALA A 216 -6.43 -6.33 -14.49
C ALA A 216 -5.86 -7.02 -15.74
N LEU A 217 -5.49 -6.23 -16.75
CA LEU A 217 -4.71 -6.71 -17.91
C LEU A 217 -3.37 -5.99 -17.96
N LYS A 218 -2.31 -6.72 -18.25
CA LYS A 218 -0.95 -6.17 -18.36
C LYS A 218 -0.44 -6.25 -19.79
N LEU A 219 -0.05 -5.10 -20.33
CA LEU A 219 0.69 -4.95 -21.57
C LEU A 219 2.18 -4.87 -21.28
N HIS A 220 2.99 -5.64 -22.01
CA HIS A 220 4.45 -5.61 -21.89
C HIS A 220 5.11 -5.77 -23.26
N GLU A 221 6.19 -5.03 -23.51
CA GLU A 221 6.89 -5.02 -24.81
C GLU A 221 7.39 -6.41 -25.23
N ASP A 222 7.87 -7.22 -24.30
CA ASP A 222 8.36 -8.58 -24.61
C ASP A 222 7.30 -9.48 -25.25
N TRP A 223 6.03 -9.12 -25.09
CA TRP A 223 4.90 -9.77 -25.73
C TRP A 223 4.40 -9.04 -26.97
N GLY A 224 5.04 -7.94 -27.38
CA GLY A 224 4.64 -7.11 -28.49
C GLY A 224 3.54 -6.09 -28.15
N THR A 225 3.94 -4.93 -27.62
CA THR A 225 3.00 -3.85 -27.26
C THR A 225 2.78 -2.92 -28.45
N THR A 226 2.18 -3.47 -29.50
CA THR A 226 1.81 -2.73 -30.71
C THR A 226 0.59 -1.83 -30.48
N PRO A 227 0.38 -0.79 -31.31
CA PRO A 227 -0.83 0.03 -31.23
C PRO A 227 -2.13 -0.77 -31.28
N GLY A 228 -2.17 -1.85 -32.09
CA GLY A 228 -3.32 -2.74 -32.17
C GLY A 228 -3.55 -3.54 -30.88
N ALA A 229 -2.49 -4.02 -30.23
CA ALA A 229 -2.60 -4.72 -28.95
C ALA A 229 -3.07 -3.76 -27.84
N ILE A 230 -2.56 -2.53 -27.81
CA ILE A 230 -2.99 -1.49 -26.85
C ILE A 230 -4.48 -1.20 -27.03
N ASP A 231 -4.91 -0.94 -28.28
CA ASP A 231 -6.30 -0.60 -28.58
C ASP A 231 -7.26 -1.74 -28.23
N ASN A 232 -6.94 -2.98 -28.59
CA ASN A 232 -7.75 -4.15 -28.26
C ASN A 232 -7.83 -4.38 -26.74
N CYS A 233 -6.70 -4.26 -26.04
CA CYS A 233 -6.63 -4.44 -24.60
C CYS A 233 -7.52 -3.42 -23.86
N LEU A 234 -7.38 -2.14 -24.20
CA LEU A 234 -8.18 -1.07 -23.60
C LEU A 234 -9.67 -1.19 -23.96
N SER A 235 -10.01 -1.61 -25.17
CA SER A 235 -11.40 -1.83 -25.56
C SER A 235 -12.07 -2.95 -24.78
N MET A 236 -11.31 -4.00 -24.44
CA MET A 236 -11.81 -5.07 -23.57
C MET A 236 -11.89 -4.63 -22.11
N ALA A 237 -10.94 -3.85 -21.64
CA ALA A 237 -10.94 -3.30 -20.29
C ALA A 237 -12.13 -2.35 -20.07
N ASP A 238 -12.43 -1.46 -21.02
CA ASP A 238 -13.61 -0.59 -20.98
C ASP A 238 -14.91 -1.42 -20.91
N LYS A 239 -14.98 -2.53 -21.65
CA LYS A 239 -16.17 -3.39 -21.68
C LYS A 239 -16.41 -4.13 -20.37
N PHE A 240 -15.37 -4.51 -19.65
CA PHE A 240 -15.45 -5.31 -18.43
C PHE A 240 -15.13 -4.52 -17.16
N ASP A 241 -14.89 -3.22 -17.28
CA ASP A 241 -14.59 -2.30 -16.17
C ASP A 241 -13.42 -2.78 -15.31
N ILE A 242 -12.29 -3.08 -15.95
CA ILE A 242 -11.03 -3.44 -15.29
C ILE A 242 -9.87 -2.55 -15.75
N GLN A 243 -8.81 -2.45 -14.95
CA GLN A 243 -7.66 -1.61 -15.27
C GLN A 243 -6.70 -2.29 -16.26
N VAL A 244 -6.08 -1.48 -17.12
CA VAL A 244 -4.93 -1.87 -17.92
C VAL A 244 -3.67 -1.24 -17.36
N MET A 245 -2.62 -2.06 -17.18
CA MET A 245 -1.28 -1.63 -16.82
C MET A 245 -0.35 -1.78 -18.01
N ILE A 246 0.57 -0.84 -18.21
CA ILE A 246 1.47 -0.89 -19.36
C ILE A 246 2.93 -0.70 -18.95
N HIS A 247 3.79 -1.62 -19.42
CA HIS A 247 5.20 -1.42 -19.65
C HIS A 247 5.34 -1.08 -21.14
N THR A 248 5.73 0.15 -21.46
CA THR A 248 5.74 0.65 -22.82
C THR A 248 6.93 0.11 -23.64
N ASP A 249 6.91 0.31 -24.95
CA ASP A 249 7.94 -0.19 -25.87
C ASP A 249 9.28 0.54 -25.67
N THR A 250 10.27 -0.14 -25.11
CA THR A 250 11.61 0.40 -24.84
C THR A 250 12.47 0.54 -26.07
N LEU A 251 12.32 -0.36 -27.02
CA LEU A 251 13.12 -0.39 -28.24
C LEU A 251 12.55 0.51 -29.34
N ASN A 252 11.37 1.09 -29.09
CA ASN A 252 10.60 1.85 -30.08
C ASN A 252 10.32 1.03 -31.36
N GLU A 253 10.13 -0.29 -31.24
CA GLU A 253 9.83 -1.19 -32.36
C GLU A 253 8.46 -0.88 -32.99
N SER A 254 7.51 -0.44 -32.17
CA SER A 254 6.15 -0.08 -32.60
C SER A 254 5.92 1.43 -32.73
N GLY A 255 6.97 2.24 -32.68
CA GLY A 255 6.95 3.69 -32.75
C GLY A 255 7.43 4.39 -31.48
N PHE A 256 7.24 5.68 -31.42
CA PHE A 256 7.65 6.52 -30.30
C PHE A 256 6.49 6.72 -29.28
N VAL A 257 6.77 7.43 -28.19
CA VAL A 257 5.76 7.70 -27.15
C VAL A 257 4.47 8.30 -27.70
N GLU A 258 4.56 9.15 -28.73
CA GLU A 258 3.41 9.76 -29.38
C GLU A 258 2.51 8.73 -30.08
N ASN A 259 3.08 7.65 -30.62
CA ASN A 259 2.32 6.55 -31.21
C ASN A 259 1.59 5.74 -30.15
N THR A 260 2.23 5.51 -29.01
CA THR A 260 1.61 4.86 -27.84
C THR A 260 0.47 5.72 -27.29
N LEU A 261 0.67 7.02 -27.09
CA LEU A 261 -0.38 7.97 -26.66
C LEU A 261 -1.58 7.97 -27.63
N LYS A 262 -1.30 7.95 -28.94
CA LYS A 262 -2.36 7.86 -29.96
C LYS A 262 -3.13 6.55 -29.87
N ALA A 263 -2.47 5.42 -29.59
CA ALA A 263 -3.12 4.12 -29.43
C ALA A 263 -3.98 4.07 -28.15
N ILE A 264 -3.52 4.67 -27.06
CA ILE A 264 -4.27 4.82 -25.81
C ILE A 264 -5.55 5.63 -26.05
N ASN A 265 -5.49 6.63 -26.90
CA ASN A 265 -6.65 7.42 -27.36
C ASN A 265 -7.50 7.97 -26.21
N LYS A 266 -6.85 8.64 -25.25
CA LYS A 266 -7.48 9.27 -24.07
C LYS A 266 -8.23 8.31 -23.12
N ARG A 267 -8.08 7.00 -23.27
CA ARG A 267 -8.59 6.02 -22.31
C ARG A 267 -7.69 5.99 -21.09
N ILE A 268 -8.24 5.59 -19.92
CA ILE A 268 -7.48 5.52 -18.67
C ILE A 268 -6.54 4.31 -18.71
N ILE A 269 -5.27 4.55 -18.35
CA ILE A 269 -4.26 3.50 -18.27
C ILE A 269 -3.26 3.78 -17.15
N HIS A 270 -2.80 2.72 -16.48
CA HIS A 270 -1.75 2.79 -15.46
C HIS A 270 -0.38 2.54 -16.10
N ALA A 271 0.45 3.57 -16.19
CA ALA A 271 1.80 3.48 -16.75
C ALA A 271 2.82 3.16 -15.67
N PHE A 272 3.57 2.09 -15.85
CA PHE A 272 4.62 1.65 -14.94
C PHE A 272 5.93 2.41 -15.19
N HIS A 273 6.79 2.52 -14.14
CA HIS A 273 8.14 3.14 -14.18
C HIS A 273 8.23 4.30 -15.19
N THR A 274 7.36 5.27 -15.02
CA THR A 274 7.10 6.36 -15.96
C THR A 274 8.28 7.34 -16.12
N GLU A 275 9.32 7.24 -15.30
CA GLU A 275 10.58 7.94 -15.48
C GLU A 275 11.46 7.33 -16.60
N GLY A 276 11.14 6.09 -16.99
CA GLY A 276 11.79 5.39 -18.09
C GLY A 276 12.90 4.41 -17.71
N ALA A 277 13.37 4.38 -16.46
CA ALA A 277 14.46 3.50 -16.05
C ALA A 277 14.09 2.01 -16.10
N GLY A 278 12.87 1.67 -15.72
CA GLY A 278 12.35 0.30 -15.78
C GLY A 278 11.98 -0.17 -17.17
N GLY A 279 11.80 0.71 -18.10
CA GLY A 279 11.43 0.41 -19.48
C GLY A 279 10.58 1.48 -20.14
N GLY A 280 10.45 1.40 -21.44
CA GLY A 280 9.49 2.12 -22.23
C GLY A 280 9.80 3.56 -22.61
N HIS A 281 10.05 3.80 -23.89
CA HIS A 281 10.23 5.14 -24.47
C HIS A 281 11.14 6.10 -23.70
N ALA A 282 12.20 5.56 -23.08
CA ALA A 282 13.12 6.38 -22.28
C ALA A 282 13.94 7.34 -23.16
N PRO A 283 14.11 8.62 -22.79
CA PRO A 283 13.57 9.27 -21.57
C PRO A 283 12.17 9.89 -21.76
N ASP A 284 11.61 9.82 -22.95
CA ASP A 284 10.43 10.60 -23.36
C ASP A 284 9.13 10.19 -22.66
N ILE A 285 9.08 8.99 -22.12
CA ILE A 285 7.91 8.48 -21.39
C ILE A 285 7.47 9.41 -20.23
N ILE A 286 8.37 10.16 -19.63
CA ILE A 286 8.04 11.09 -18.54
C ILE A 286 7.01 12.16 -18.96
N LYS A 287 6.87 12.43 -20.28
CA LYS A 287 5.87 13.35 -20.82
C LYS A 287 4.44 12.97 -20.45
N VAL A 288 4.17 11.66 -20.25
CA VAL A 288 2.83 11.17 -19.93
C VAL A 288 2.32 11.65 -18.56
N CYS A 289 3.21 12.15 -17.68
CA CYS A 289 2.80 12.81 -16.43
C CYS A 289 1.95 14.06 -16.68
N GLY A 290 1.96 14.61 -17.89
CA GLY A 290 1.12 15.73 -18.31
C GLY A 290 -0.23 15.32 -18.93
N GLU A 291 -0.48 14.03 -19.11
CA GLU A 291 -1.71 13.50 -19.70
C GLU A 291 -2.75 13.16 -18.62
N GLU A 292 -3.94 13.74 -18.71
CA GLU A 292 -5.00 13.60 -17.70
C GLU A 292 -5.54 12.17 -17.54
N ASN A 293 -5.39 11.34 -18.57
CA ASN A 293 -5.90 9.98 -18.62
C ASN A 293 -4.85 8.92 -18.29
N ILE A 294 -3.59 9.30 -18.04
CA ILE A 294 -2.53 8.36 -17.70
C ILE A 294 -2.19 8.49 -16.22
N ILE A 295 -2.17 7.35 -15.54
CA ILE A 295 -1.82 7.28 -14.12
C ILE A 295 -0.36 6.85 -14.02
N PRO A 296 0.57 7.78 -13.77
CA PRO A 296 1.98 7.46 -13.71
C PRO A 296 2.36 6.83 -12.37
N SER A 297 3.19 5.80 -12.42
CA SER A 297 3.77 5.17 -11.24
C SER A 297 5.29 5.03 -11.33
N SER A 298 5.91 5.04 -10.17
CA SER A 298 7.33 4.79 -9.96
C SER A 298 7.57 3.39 -9.44
N THR A 299 8.79 2.91 -9.63
CA THR A 299 9.33 1.75 -8.92
C THR A 299 10.29 2.20 -7.82
N ASN A 300 10.31 1.46 -6.73
CA ASN A 300 11.01 1.91 -5.51
C ASN A 300 12.54 2.03 -5.62
N PRO A 301 13.27 1.28 -6.47
CA PRO A 301 14.73 1.41 -6.55
C PRO A 301 15.22 2.78 -7.01
N THR A 302 14.42 3.51 -7.78
CA THR A 302 14.76 4.88 -8.20
C THR A 302 14.45 5.92 -7.13
N ARG A 303 13.81 5.52 -6.02
CA ARG A 303 13.32 6.41 -4.97
C ARG A 303 14.08 6.27 -3.63
N PRO A 304 14.47 7.34 -3.02
CA PRO A 304 14.80 8.64 -3.62
C PRO A 304 16.07 8.59 -4.47
N TYR A 305 16.25 9.49 -5.40
CA TYR A 305 17.50 9.61 -6.15
C TYR A 305 18.67 9.95 -5.21
N THR A 306 19.71 9.13 -5.24
CA THR A 306 20.92 9.26 -4.43
C THR A 306 22.18 9.08 -5.30
N VAL A 307 23.35 9.21 -4.70
CA VAL A 307 24.63 9.04 -5.42
C VAL A 307 24.83 7.66 -6.02
N ASN A 308 24.23 6.63 -5.44
CA ASN A 308 24.37 5.23 -5.91
C ASN A 308 23.25 4.78 -6.84
N THR A 309 22.18 5.58 -7.00
CA THR A 309 20.96 5.14 -7.72
C THR A 309 21.25 4.72 -9.15
N ILE A 310 22.12 5.43 -9.86
CA ILE A 310 22.42 5.13 -11.27
C ILE A 310 23.15 3.79 -11.42
N GLU A 311 24.19 3.57 -10.62
CA GLU A 311 24.97 2.33 -10.69
C GLU A 311 24.16 1.11 -10.26
N GLU A 312 23.42 1.24 -9.13
CA GLU A 312 22.56 0.17 -8.64
C GLU A 312 21.49 -0.20 -9.67
N HIS A 313 20.87 0.83 -10.28
CA HIS A 313 19.80 0.60 -11.25
C HIS A 313 20.31 0.03 -12.57
N LEU A 314 21.50 0.45 -13.02
CA LEU A 314 22.16 -0.11 -14.18
C LEU A 314 22.44 -1.60 -13.98
N ASP A 315 22.99 -1.97 -12.82
CA ASP A 315 23.25 -3.38 -12.48
C ASP A 315 21.96 -4.21 -12.43
N MET A 316 20.89 -3.67 -11.85
CA MET A 316 19.59 -4.34 -11.79
C MET A 316 19.02 -4.55 -13.19
N LEU A 317 19.10 -3.55 -14.07
CA LEU A 317 18.62 -3.64 -15.44
C LEU A 317 19.40 -4.68 -16.24
N MET A 318 20.72 -4.71 -16.11
CA MET A 318 21.58 -5.72 -16.75
C MET A 318 21.16 -7.14 -16.37
N VAL A 319 20.90 -7.38 -15.08
CA VAL A 319 20.46 -8.69 -14.59
C VAL A 319 19.06 -9.04 -15.08
N CYS A 320 18.10 -8.11 -14.95
CA CYS A 320 16.70 -8.36 -15.29
C CYS A 320 16.46 -8.67 -16.75
N HIS A 321 17.19 -8.00 -17.64
CA HIS A 321 17.08 -8.18 -19.08
C HIS A 321 18.10 -9.17 -19.66
N HIS A 322 18.79 -9.95 -18.80
CA HIS A 322 19.79 -10.95 -19.21
C HIS A 322 20.90 -10.38 -20.10
N LEU A 323 21.31 -9.13 -19.84
CA LEU A 323 22.38 -8.44 -20.56
C LEU A 323 23.75 -8.85 -20.03
N ASP A 324 24.76 -8.81 -20.87
CA ASP A 324 26.15 -9.18 -20.55
C ASP A 324 27.05 -7.93 -20.54
N LYS A 325 27.69 -7.67 -19.38
CA LYS A 325 28.63 -6.54 -19.21
C LYS A 325 29.86 -6.63 -20.12
N SER A 326 30.18 -7.80 -20.66
CA SER A 326 31.26 -7.99 -21.63
C SER A 326 30.88 -7.60 -23.06
N ILE A 327 29.59 -7.36 -23.32
CA ILE A 327 29.08 -6.99 -24.64
C ILE A 327 28.81 -5.48 -24.64
N PRO A 328 29.60 -4.68 -25.43
CA PRO A 328 29.45 -3.21 -25.45
C PRO A 328 28.05 -2.74 -25.84
N GLU A 329 27.37 -3.46 -26.74
CA GLU A 329 26.02 -3.13 -27.19
C GLU A 329 24.99 -3.29 -26.07
N ASP A 330 25.13 -4.32 -25.23
CA ASP A 330 24.26 -4.53 -24.06
C ASP A 330 24.45 -3.41 -23.04
N VAL A 331 25.69 -3.02 -22.78
CA VAL A 331 26.01 -1.89 -21.89
C VAL A 331 25.43 -0.60 -22.44
N ALA A 332 25.63 -0.31 -23.72
CA ALA A 332 25.10 0.88 -24.37
C ALA A 332 23.56 0.93 -24.34
N PHE A 333 22.92 -0.21 -24.51
CA PHE A 333 21.47 -0.33 -24.37
C PHE A 333 21.01 0.02 -22.95
N ALA A 334 21.63 -0.58 -21.94
CA ALA A 334 21.29 -0.30 -20.54
C ALA A 334 21.49 1.18 -20.19
N GLU A 335 22.63 1.76 -20.55
CA GLU A 335 22.95 3.18 -20.34
C GLU A 335 22.00 4.13 -21.08
N SER A 336 21.47 3.70 -22.22
CA SER A 336 20.50 4.52 -22.98
C SER A 336 19.18 4.70 -22.21
N ARG A 337 18.83 3.78 -21.32
CA ARG A 337 17.57 3.77 -20.56
C ARG A 337 17.71 4.43 -19.19
N ILE A 338 18.85 4.27 -18.52
CA ILE A 338 19.07 4.84 -17.19
C ILE A 338 19.49 6.29 -17.31
N ARG A 339 18.58 7.20 -17.00
CA ARG A 339 18.77 8.66 -17.16
C ARG A 339 18.69 9.36 -15.80
N LYS A 340 19.82 9.84 -15.30
CA LYS A 340 19.88 10.57 -14.02
C LYS A 340 18.92 11.76 -13.97
N GLU A 341 18.70 12.43 -15.10
CA GLU A 341 17.86 13.61 -15.21
C GLU A 341 16.39 13.29 -14.93
N THR A 342 15.86 12.22 -15.54
CA THR A 342 14.47 11.80 -15.35
C THR A 342 14.26 11.18 -13.97
N ILE A 343 15.20 10.37 -13.49
CA ILE A 343 15.15 9.75 -12.16
C ILE A 343 15.23 10.83 -11.06
N ALA A 344 16.07 11.85 -11.21
CA ALA A 344 16.13 12.95 -10.26
C ALA A 344 14.88 13.84 -10.31
N ALA A 345 14.35 14.11 -11.52
CA ALA A 345 13.11 14.88 -11.68
C ALA A 345 11.89 14.17 -11.08
N GLU A 346 11.88 12.86 -11.06
CA GLU A 346 10.79 12.03 -10.52
C GLU A 346 10.52 12.34 -9.04
N ASP A 347 11.55 12.55 -8.19
CA ASP A 347 11.36 12.96 -6.79
C ASP A 347 10.56 14.26 -6.69
N ILE A 348 10.89 15.24 -7.54
CA ILE A 348 10.22 16.54 -7.58
C ILE A 348 8.77 16.37 -8.07
N LEU A 349 8.56 15.57 -9.10
CA LEU A 349 7.23 15.28 -9.64
C LEU A 349 6.34 14.54 -8.64
N HIS A 350 6.91 13.66 -7.81
CA HIS A 350 6.20 13.08 -6.68
C HIS A 350 5.75 14.11 -5.66
N ASP A 351 6.64 15.03 -5.31
CA ASP A 351 6.34 16.09 -4.34
C ASP A 351 5.34 17.12 -4.86
N MET A 352 5.31 17.34 -6.18
CA MET A 352 4.30 18.16 -6.87
C MET A 352 2.95 17.44 -7.05
N GLY A 353 2.90 16.12 -6.88
CA GLY A 353 1.70 15.32 -7.09
C GLY A 353 1.48 14.84 -8.51
N ALA A 354 2.45 15.02 -9.42
CA ALA A 354 2.36 14.57 -10.81
C ALA A 354 2.48 13.05 -10.95
N PHE A 355 3.26 12.40 -10.09
CA PHE A 355 3.28 10.94 -9.97
C PHE A 355 2.28 10.48 -8.93
N SER A 356 1.41 9.55 -9.31
CA SER A 356 0.29 9.09 -8.49
C SER A 356 0.65 7.97 -7.52
N ILE A 357 1.54 7.05 -7.92
CA ILE A 357 1.78 5.78 -7.23
C ILE A 357 3.28 5.54 -7.07
N ILE A 358 3.67 4.95 -5.93
CA ILE A 358 4.96 4.28 -5.74
C ILE A 358 4.67 2.80 -5.52
N ALA A 359 5.20 1.97 -6.39
CA ALA A 359 5.09 0.51 -6.37
C ALA A 359 6.48 -0.13 -6.29
N SER A 360 6.58 -1.45 -6.27
CA SER A 360 7.88 -2.09 -6.10
C SER A 360 8.57 -2.49 -7.39
N ASP A 361 7.87 -3.08 -8.34
CA ASP A 361 8.45 -3.92 -9.39
C ASP A 361 9.14 -5.16 -8.79
N SER A 362 8.47 -5.75 -7.80
CA SER A 362 9.02 -6.79 -6.94
C SER A 362 9.48 -8.01 -7.70
N GLN A 363 10.67 -8.47 -7.36
CA GLN A 363 11.38 -9.62 -7.90
C GLN A 363 11.88 -9.45 -9.35
N ALA A 364 11.55 -8.36 -10.04
CA ALA A 364 12.24 -7.93 -11.26
C ALA A 364 13.30 -6.87 -10.92
N MET A 365 12.95 -5.59 -10.93
CA MET A 365 13.90 -4.51 -10.66
C MET A 365 13.69 -3.84 -9.29
N GLY A 366 12.81 -4.36 -8.42
CA GLY A 366 12.53 -3.74 -7.13
C GLY A 366 12.25 -4.72 -6.00
N ARG A 367 11.88 -4.18 -4.85
CA ARG A 367 11.71 -4.92 -3.59
C ARG A 367 10.41 -4.53 -2.91
N VAL A 368 9.51 -5.49 -2.73
CA VAL A 368 8.19 -5.26 -2.13
C VAL A 368 8.28 -4.69 -0.71
N GLY A 369 9.23 -5.15 0.09
CA GLY A 369 9.45 -4.66 1.47
C GLY A 369 9.91 -3.20 1.57
N GLU A 370 10.25 -2.56 0.45
CA GLU A 370 10.80 -1.19 0.45
C GLU A 370 9.81 -0.12 -0.07
N VAL A 371 8.59 -0.47 -0.47
CA VAL A 371 7.61 0.49 -1.01
C VAL A 371 7.35 1.62 -0.02
N ILE A 372 6.99 1.28 1.20
CA ILE A 372 6.59 2.25 2.22
C ILE A 372 7.79 3.08 2.68
N ILE A 373 8.90 2.43 3.04
CA ILE A 373 10.07 3.14 3.54
C ILE A 373 10.67 4.09 2.48
N ARG A 374 10.76 3.68 1.22
CA ARG A 374 11.25 4.52 0.12
C ARG A 374 10.32 5.70 -0.16
N THR A 375 9.01 5.51 0.01
CA THR A 375 8.04 6.61 -0.06
C THR A 375 8.34 7.69 0.98
N TRP A 376 8.58 7.32 2.23
CA TRP A 376 8.87 8.26 3.31
C TRP A 376 10.26 8.87 3.22
N GLN A 377 11.26 8.13 2.75
CA GLN A 377 12.58 8.67 2.44
C GLN A 377 12.50 9.73 1.32
N THR A 378 11.66 9.50 0.30
CA THR A 378 11.43 10.49 -0.77
C THR A 378 10.75 11.74 -0.21
N ALA A 379 9.71 11.59 0.61
CA ALA A 379 9.03 12.71 1.27
C ALA A 379 9.98 13.53 2.14
N HIS A 380 10.81 12.87 2.93
CA HIS A 380 11.84 13.50 3.75
C HIS A 380 12.86 14.29 2.90
N LYS A 381 13.42 13.65 1.88
CA LYS A 381 14.35 14.31 0.96
C LYS A 381 13.73 15.56 0.32
N MET A 382 12.48 15.45 -0.11
CA MET A 382 11.78 16.59 -0.71
C MET A 382 11.51 17.70 0.30
N LYS A 383 11.20 17.37 1.55
CA LYS A 383 11.09 18.37 2.62
C LYS A 383 12.41 19.12 2.82
N VAL A 384 13.52 18.39 2.91
CA VAL A 384 14.86 18.98 3.12
C VAL A 384 15.27 19.85 1.94
N GLN A 385 15.05 19.39 0.69
CA GLN A 385 15.51 20.10 -0.49
C GLN A 385 14.59 21.25 -0.95
N ARG A 386 13.27 21.09 -0.76
CA ARG A 386 12.27 22.03 -1.28
C ARG A 386 11.55 22.84 -0.20
N GLY A 387 11.76 22.48 1.08
CA GLY A 387 11.10 23.17 2.19
C GLY A 387 9.60 22.87 2.28
N LYS A 388 8.83 23.86 2.72
CA LYS A 388 7.39 23.77 2.91
C LYS A 388 6.67 23.80 1.56
N LEU A 389 5.62 22.98 1.42
CA LEU A 389 4.74 23.05 0.24
C LEU A 389 3.84 24.30 0.32
N PRO A 390 3.49 24.89 -0.85
CA PRO A 390 2.58 26.05 -0.86
C PRO A 390 1.21 25.77 -0.25
N GLU A 391 0.75 24.52 -0.33
CA GLU A 391 -0.56 24.10 0.17
C GLU A 391 -0.59 23.82 1.68
N GLU A 392 0.57 23.76 2.35
CA GLU A 392 0.64 23.53 3.80
C GLU A 392 0.06 24.72 4.60
N GLN A 393 -0.82 24.40 5.51
CA GLN A 393 -1.39 25.35 6.46
C GLN A 393 -0.66 25.21 7.81
N GLY A 394 -0.20 26.34 8.37
CA GLY A 394 0.55 26.31 9.62
C GLY A 394 1.99 25.82 9.46
N ASP A 395 2.61 25.38 10.55
CA ASP A 395 3.97 24.90 10.63
C ASP A 395 3.96 23.39 10.89
N ASN A 396 3.50 22.64 9.89
CA ASN A 396 3.42 21.18 9.86
C ASN A 396 3.56 20.69 8.41
N ASP A 397 3.59 19.38 8.21
CA ASP A 397 3.70 18.72 6.90
C ASP A 397 2.45 17.87 6.57
N ASN A 398 1.30 18.21 7.14
CA ASN A 398 0.08 17.44 6.99
C ASN A 398 -0.33 17.20 5.53
N PHE A 399 -0.22 18.24 4.70
CA PHE A 399 -0.58 18.13 3.29
C PHE A 399 0.39 17.18 2.54
N ARG A 400 1.71 17.36 2.74
CA ARG A 400 2.72 16.46 2.16
C ARG A 400 2.49 15.03 2.63
N VAL A 401 2.27 14.81 3.91
CA VAL A 401 2.03 13.48 4.48
C VAL A 401 0.79 12.82 3.85
N LYS A 402 -0.32 13.54 3.72
CA LYS A 402 -1.52 13.05 3.03
C LYS A 402 -1.26 12.71 1.55
N ARG A 403 -0.46 13.52 0.86
CA ARG A 403 -0.06 13.27 -0.53
C ARG A 403 0.78 11.99 -0.66
N TYR A 404 1.74 11.79 0.24
CA TYR A 404 2.64 10.63 0.15
C TYR A 404 2.00 9.32 0.62
N ILE A 405 1.18 9.35 1.66
CA ILE A 405 0.46 8.14 2.09
C ILE A 405 -0.52 7.66 1.01
N ALA A 406 -1.13 8.57 0.25
CA ALA A 406 -2.02 8.23 -0.84
C ALA A 406 -1.35 7.38 -1.93
N LYS A 407 -0.05 7.53 -2.14
CA LYS A 407 0.70 6.89 -3.23
C LYS A 407 0.78 5.36 -3.13
N TYR A 408 0.66 4.82 -1.94
CA TYR A 408 0.68 3.38 -1.70
C TYR A 408 -0.56 2.88 -0.95
N THR A 409 -1.60 3.71 -0.84
CA THR A 409 -2.87 3.32 -0.21
C THR A 409 -4.06 3.58 -1.14
N ILE A 410 -4.64 4.78 -1.11
CA ILE A 410 -5.87 5.07 -1.86
C ILE A 410 -5.65 5.21 -3.36
N ASN A 411 -4.51 5.76 -3.82
CA ASN A 411 -4.30 5.97 -5.26
C ASN A 411 -4.25 4.65 -6.04
N PRO A 412 -3.48 3.61 -5.65
CA PRO A 412 -3.57 2.32 -6.32
C PRO A 412 -4.96 1.66 -6.17
N ALA A 413 -5.66 1.88 -5.06
CA ALA A 413 -7.01 1.36 -4.88
C ALA A 413 -8.03 2.02 -5.84
N ILE A 414 -7.92 3.34 -6.07
CA ILE A 414 -8.71 4.06 -7.08
C ILE A 414 -8.34 3.55 -8.47
N THR A 415 -7.06 3.47 -8.77
CA THR A 415 -6.54 3.03 -10.06
C THR A 415 -7.09 1.67 -10.48
N HIS A 416 -7.21 0.76 -9.53
CA HIS A 416 -7.72 -0.60 -9.77
C HIS A 416 -9.20 -0.80 -9.42
N GLY A 417 -9.96 0.29 -9.22
CA GLY A 417 -11.42 0.25 -9.05
C GLY A 417 -11.91 -0.35 -7.73
N ILE A 418 -11.05 -0.52 -6.73
CA ILE A 418 -11.37 -1.17 -5.45
C ILE A 418 -11.34 -0.22 -4.24
N SER A 419 -11.29 1.08 -4.48
CA SER A 419 -11.24 2.11 -3.41
C SER A 419 -12.47 2.13 -2.49
N LYS A 420 -13.58 1.53 -2.91
CA LYS A 420 -14.76 1.32 -2.05
C LYS A 420 -14.52 0.32 -0.92
N TYR A 421 -13.49 -0.52 -1.06
CA TYR A 421 -13.22 -1.64 -0.15
C TYR A 421 -11.97 -1.45 0.69
N ILE A 422 -10.93 -0.80 0.14
CA ILE A 422 -9.60 -0.64 0.77
C ILE A 422 -9.01 0.76 0.48
N GLY A 423 -7.85 1.04 1.04
CA GLY A 423 -6.99 2.18 0.69
C GLY A 423 -7.16 3.41 1.55
N SER A 424 -8.08 3.43 2.50
CA SER A 424 -8.21 4.51 3.49
C SER A 424 -8.88 4.02 4.77
N VAL A 425 -8.71 4.77 5.85
CA VAL A 425 -9.35 4.49 7.15
C VAL A 425 -10.72 5.14 7.15
N GLU A 426 -11.70 4.43 6.58
CA GLU A 426 -13.09 4.89 6.46
C GLU A 426 -14.08 3.79 6.81
N GLU A 427 -15.24 4.18 7.37
CA GLU A 427 -16.32 3.24 7.70
C GLU A 427 -16.75 2.43 6.48
N LYS A 428 -17.07 1.16 6.70
CA LYS A 428 -17.51 0.15 5.74
C LYS A 428 -16.38 -0.42 4.86
N LYS A 429 -15.19 0.16 4.88
CA LYS A 429 -14.02 -0.45 4.22
C LYS A 429 -13.52 -1.64 5.02
N ARG A 430 -12.78 -2.49 4.36
CA ARG A 430 -12.13 -3.66 4.95
C ARG A 430 -11.19 -3.22 6.07
N GLY A 431 -11.13 -3.97 7.14
CA GLY A 431 -10.24 -3.71 8.28
C GLY A 431 -8.79 -4.07 7.99
N ASP A 432 -8.25 -3.57 6.88
CA ASP A 432 -6.86 -3.70 6.47
C ASP A 432 -6.10 -2.48 6.99
N LEU A 433 -5.47 -2.64 8.14
CA LEU A 433 -4.93 -1.53 8.94
C LEU A 433 -3.52 -1.85 9.42
N VAL A 434 -2.72 -0.82 9.63
CA VAL A 434 -1.36 -0.95 10.16
C VAL A 434 -1.16 0.00 11.34
N LEU A 435 -0.70 -0.57 12.46
CA LEU A 435 -0.23 0.21 13.61
C LEU A 435 1.28 0.38 13.55
N TRP A 436 1.71 1.61 13.86
CA TRP A 436 3.11 1.99 13.86
C TRP A 436 3.49 2.66 15.18
N ASP A 437 4.65 2.33 15.70
CA ASP A 437 5.32 3.24 16.62
C ASP A 437 5.78 4.48 15.83
N PRO A 438 5.51 5.71 16.29
CA PRO A 438 5.95 6.92 15.60
C PRO A 438 7.44 6.96 15.30
N ALA A 439 8.28 6.40 16.17
CA ALA A 439 9.74 6.32 15.97
C ALA A 439 10.15 5.39 14.82
N PHE A 440 9.27 4.46 14.43
CA PHE A 440 9.50 3.49 13.36
C PHE A 440 8.46 3.61 12.23
N PHE A 441 7.77 4.74 12.16
CA PHE A 441 6.75 4.98 11.15
C PHE A 441 7.28 4.79 9.73
N GLY A 442 6.59 3.95 8.96
CA GLY A 442 6.98 3.62 7.58
C GLY A 442 8.22 2.73 7.45
N VAL A 443 8.83 2.31 8.55
CA VAL A 443 10.02 1.45 8.57
C VAL A 443 9.68 0.05 9.05
N LYS A 444 8.96 -0.05 10.18
CA LYS A 444 8.66 -1.32 10.83
C LYS A 444 7.28 -1.25 11.49
N PRO A 445 6.28 -1.94 10.96
CA PRO A 445 4.97 -2.03 11.60
C PRO A 445 5.07 -2.67 12.99
N GLU A 446 4.27 -2.19 13.93
CA GLU A 446 4.05 -2.89 15.19
C GLU A 446 3.03 -4.02 15.02
N MET A 447 1.98 -3.75 14.23
CA MET A 447 0.92 -4.72 13.96
C MET A 447 0.28 -4.46 12.61
N VAL A 448 -0.02 -5.52 11.87
CA VAL A 448 -0.76 -5.47 10.61
C VAL A 448 -2.04 -6.29 10.76
N LEU A 449 -3.17 -5.67 10.44
CA LEU A 449 -4.47 -6.31 10.40
C LEU A 449 -4.92 -6.47 8.95
N ILE A 450 -5.50 -7.62 8.62
CA ILE A 450 -6.14 -7.88 7.35
C ILE A 450 -7.55 -8.42 7.60
N GLY A 451 -8.55 -7.72 7.08
CA GLY A 451 -9.94 -8.05 7.34
C GLY A 451 -10.29 -8.04 8.84
N GLY A 452 -9.70 -7.12 9.61
CA GLY A 452 -9.94 -6.99 11.05
C GLY A 452 -9.23 -8.03 11.93
N SER A 453 -8.50 -8.98 11.32
CA SER A 453 -7.73 -9.98 12.05
C SER A 453 -6.25 -9.63 12.06
N ILE A 454 -5.54 -9.89 13.15
CA ILE A 454 -4.10 -9.68 13.23
C ILE A 454 -3.40 -10.69 12.34
N ALA A 455 -2.75 -10.20 11.29
CA ALA A 455 -1.98 -11.00 10.34
C ALA A 455 -0.50 -11.08 10.72
N CYS A 456 0.06 -9.98 11.25
CA CYS A 456 1.45 -9.90 11.68
C CYS A 456 1.57 -8.93 12.86
N ALA A 457 2.46 -9.21 13.80
CA ALA A 457 2.76 -8.30 14.90
C ALA A 457 4.20 -8.47 15.37
N GLN A 458 4.76 -7.43 16.00
CA GLN A 458 6.01 -7.54 16.73
C GLN A 458 5.74 -8.24 18.06
N MET A 459 6.31 -9.39 18.22
CA MET A 459 6.19 -10.19 19.45
C MET A 459 7.58 -10.37 20.09
N GLY A 460 7.61 -10.62 21.39
CA GLY A 460 8.76 -11.17 22.07
C GLY A 460 8.98 -12.65 21.68
N ASP A 461 9.71 -13.37 22.50
CA ASP A 461 9.76 -14.82 22.36
C ASP A 461 8.37 -15.46 22.61
N PRO A 462 8.20 -16.79 22.43
CA PRO A 462 6.90 -17.46 22.63
C PRO A 462 6.26 -17.23 23.99
N ASN A 463 7.02 -16.78 24.98
CA ASN A 463 6.54 -16.45 26.30
C ASN A 463 5.83 -15.08 26.38
N ALA A 464 6.02 -14.21 25.42
CA ALA A 464 5.45 -12.86 25.35
C ALA A 464 5.73 -11.93 26.55
N SER A 465 6.39 -12.42 27.60
CA SER A 465 6.76 -11.65 28.80
C SER A 465 8.15 -11.05 28.71
N ILE A 466 8.96 -11.47 27.73
CA ILE A 466 10.28 -10.94 27.45
C ILE A 466 10.22 -10.11 26.16
N PRO A 467 10.39 -8.80 26.24
CA PRO A 467 10.28 -7.93 25.07
C PRO A 467 11.56 -7.99 24.21
N THR A 468 11.64 -9.00 23.36
CA THR A 468 12.60 -9.05 22.24
C THR A 468 11.82 -8.93 20.94
N PRO A 469 11.34 -7.72 20.55
CA PRO A 469 10.40 -7.56 19.45
C PRO A 469 10.95 -8.07 18.14
N GLN A 470 10.31 -9.09 17.59
CA GLN A 470 10.54 -9.59 16.24
C GLN A 470 9.21 -9.64 15.52
N PRO A 471 9.18 -9.39 14.20
CA PRO A 471 7.97 -9.61 13.44
C PRO A 471 7.61 -11.09 13.45
N VAL A 472 6.38 -11.40 13.82
CA VAL A 472 5.84 -12.75 13.84
C VAL A 472 4.55 -12.75 13.03
N SER A 473 4.48 -13.58 12.02
CA SER A 473 3.24 -13.82 11.29
C SER A 473 2.27 -14.58 12.18
N VAL A 474 1.15 -13.94 12.51
CA VAL A 474 0.03 -14.59 13.18
C VAL A 474 -0.82 -15.20 12.08
N SER A 475 -0.45 -16.39 11.65
CA SER A 475 -1.13 -17.04 10.54
C SER A 475 -2.14 -18.07 11.03
N TYR A 476 -2.93 -18.55 10.07
CA TYR A 476 -3.82 -19.71 10.18
C TYR A 476 -3.19 -20.98 10.76
N THR A 477 -1.91 -20.99 11.11
CA THR A 477 -1.26 -22.12 11.79
C THR A 477 -1.98 -22.51 13.08
N HIS A 478 -2.56 -21.56 13.80
CA HIS A 478 -3.38 -21.86 14.97
C HIS A 478 -4.72 -22.50 14.60
N LEU A 479 -5.31 -22.13 13.48
CA LEU A 479 -6.55 -22.74 12.96
C LEU A 479 -6.28 -24.12 12.35
N ARG A 480 -5.18 -24.30 11.63
CA ARG A 480 -4.79 -25.59 11.07
C ARG A 480 -4.42 -26.64 12.11
N ALA A 481 -3.88 -26.24 13.26
CA ALA A 481 -3.60 -27.15 14.35
C ALA A 481 -4.88 -27.79 14.94
N HIS A 482 -6.02 -27.12 14.83
CA HIS A 482 -7.33 -27.67 15.25
C HIS A 482 -7.94 -28.60 14.18
N GLU A 483 -7.64 -28.40 12.90
CA GLU A 483 -8.14 -29.28 11.83
C GLU A 483 -7.41 -30.64 11.80
N THR A 484 -6.16 -30.71 12.26
CA THR A 484 -5.39 -31.95 12.30
C THR A 484 -5.69 -32.85 13.53
N CYS A 485 -6.40 -32.35 14.52
CA CYS A 485 -6.81 -33.14 15.69
C CYS A 485 -8.16 -33.83 15.54
N GLY A 486 -8.77 -33.81 14.38
CA GLY A 486 -10.08 -34.39 14.07
C GLY A 486 -10.07 -35.68 13.23
N HIS A 487 -8.95 -36.42 13.21
CA HIS A 487 -8.88 -37.75 12.57
C HIS A 487 -8.39 -38.82 13.54
#